data_a28c6ea5dd77d9fab97da7a9481f46bf
#
_entry.id   a28c6ea5dd77d9fab97da7a9481f46bf
#
_cell.length_a   1.000
_cell.length_b   1.000
_cell.length_c   1.000
_cell.angle_alpha   90.00
_cell.angle_beta   90.00
_cell.angle_gamma   90.00
#
_symmetry.space_group_name_H-M   'P 1'
#
loop_
_entity.id
_entity.type
_entity.pdbx_description
1 polymer ?
#
loop_
_entity_poly.entity_id
_entity_poly.type
_entity_poly.pdbx_seq_one_letter_code
_entity_poly.pdbx_strand_id
1 'polypeptide(L)'
;MIDARALASGTWFVRGSSLPLWRSRSGVAITYAPLPTGGIGDVVSWRGRTRSHYVVGIDTPDPHDPSGFRWRGVEPLTLLARSRWSFVAADDEAGWALTRFARTPFTPAGVDVYVREPHPARGVLAAALAACAADPRTSALRPRLFEVAP
;
A
#
# COMPACT_ATOMS: atom_id res chain seq x y z
N MET A 1 14.21 12.84 2.63
CA MET A 1 13.84 11.74 3.57
C MET A 1 12.34 11.62 3.57
N ILE A 2 11.81 10.40 3.43
CA ILE A 2 10.35 10.15 3.43
C ILE A 2 9.82 10.29 4.85
N ASP A 3 8.82 11.14 5.06
CA ASP A 3 8.04 11.14 6.30
C ASP A 3 6.90 10.11 6.19
N ALA A 4 7.21 8.88 6.57
CA ALA A 4 6.27 7.77 6.46
C ALA A 4 5.01 7.96 7.31
N ARG A 5 5.10 8.67 8.45
CA ARG A 5 3.93 8.93 9.30
C ARG A 5 2.99 9.97 8.68
N ALA A 6 3.52 10.98 8.05
CA ALA A 6 2.71 11.96 7.31
C ALA A 6 2.02 11.29 6.13
N LEU A 7 2.72 10.44 5.38
CA LEU A 7 2.15 9.69 4.26
C LEU A 7 1.10 8.66 4.69
N ALA A 8 1.27 8.05 5.88
CA ALA A 8 0.31 7.10 6.44
C ALA A 8 -0.85 7.82 7.12
N SER A 9 -1.53 8.66 6.38
CA SER A 9 -2.72 9.40 6.78
C SER A 9 -3.69 9.56 5.60
N GLY A 10 -5.00 9.59 5.88
CA GLY A 10 -6.04 9.69 4.87
C GLY A 10 -6.11 8.46 3.96
N THR A 11 -6.71 8.63 2.79
CA THR A 11 -6.96 7.52 1.85
C THR A 11 -5.99 7.55 0.68
N TRP A 12 -5.50 6.37 0.34
CA TRP A 12 -4.75 6.08 -0.87
C TRP A 12 -5.51 5.04 -1.71
N PHE A 13 -5.50 5.21 -3.01
CA PHE A 13 -6.06 4.25 -3.96
C PHE A 13 -4.94 3.44 -4.60
N VAL A 14 -5.08 2.12 -4.66
CA VAL A 14 -4.12 1.25 -5.33
C VAL A 14 -4.45 1.23 -6.83
N ARG A 15 -3.55 1.72 -7.66
CA ARG A 15 -3.74 1.78 -9.13
C ARG A 15 -2.74 0.94 -9.91
N GLY A 16 -1.70 0.48 -9.25
CA GLY A 16 -0.77 -0.52 -9.78
C GLY A 16 -0.35 -1.48 -8.70
N SER A 17 -0.12 -2.72 -9.05
CA SER A 17 0.32 -3.74 -8.07
C SER A 17 1.07 -4.88 -8.76
N SER A 18 1.99 -5.47 -8.03
CA SER A 18 2.55 -6.78 -8.37
C SER A 18 1.94 -7.93 -7.55
N LEU A 19 1.03 -7.62 -6.61
CA LEU A 19 0.41 -8.59 -5.72
C LEU A 19 -0.77 -9.29 -6.43
N PRO A 20 -0.73 -10.60 -6.65
CA PRO A 20 -1.77 -11.33 -7.41
C PRO A 20 -3.17 -11.18 -6.85
N LEU A 21 -3.29 -10.93 -5.54
CA LEU A 21 -4.57 -10.79 -4.86
C LEU A 21 -5.44 -9.63 -5.40
N TRP A 22 -4.84 -8.61 -6.03
CA TRP A 22 -5.56 -7.46 -6.58
C TRP A 22 -6.06 -7.67 -8.01
N ARG A 23 -5.66 -8.75 -8.70
CA ARG A 23 -6.04 -8.98 -10.11
C ARG A 23 -7.55 -9.09 -10.34
N SER A 24 -8.29 -9.62 -9.36
CA SER A 24 -9.74 -9.82 -9.46
C SER A 24 -10.55 -8.82 -8.64
N ARG A 25 -9.91 -7.74 -8.17
CA ARG A 25 -10.54 -6.74 -7.30
C ARG A 25 -10.45 -5.36 -7.94
N SER A 26 -11.38 -4.49 -7.60
CA SER A 26 -11.42 -3.11 -8.09
C SER A 26 -11.74 -2.15 -6.94
N GLY A 27 -11.52 -0.86 -7.17
CA GLY A 27 -11.75 0.16 -6.16
C GLY A 27 -10.96 -0.09 -4.88
N VAL A 28 -9.74 -0.61 -5.01
CA VAL A 28 -8.89 -0.93 -3.85
C VAL A 28 -8.42 0.38 -3.23
N ALA A 29 -8.71 0.56 -1.96
CA ALA A 29 -8.30 1.72 -1.19
C ALA A 29 -7.77 1.31 0.17
N ILE A 30 -6.80 2.07 0.67
CA ILE A 30 -6.26 1.92 2.02
C ILE A 30 -6.45 3.25 2.73
N THR A 31 -7.15 3.22 3.87
CA THR A 31 -7.38 4.39 4.70
C THR A 31 -6.59 4.26 5.99
N TYR A 32 -5.70 5.22 6.22
CA TYR A 32 -4.88 5.30 7.40
C TYR A 32 -5.41 6.35 8.37
N ALA A 33 -5.49 6.01 9.64
CA ALA A 33 -5.90 6.90 10.73
C ALA A 33 -4.90 6.84 11.88
N PRO A 34 -4.12 7.90 12.12
CA PRO A 34 -3.23 7.96 13.27
C PRO A 34 -3.98 7.76 14.59
N LEU A 35 -3.46 6.91 15.46
CA LEU A 35 -4.05 6.58 16.74
C LEU A 35 -3.31 7.29 17.90
N PRO A 36 -4.00 7.63 19.01
CA PRO A 36 -3.36 8.23 20.17
C PRO A 36 -2.24 7.38 20.79
N THR A 37 -2.27 6.08 20.56
CA THR A 37 -1.26 5.11 21.02
C THR A 37 0.06 5.17 20.23
N GLY A 38 0.14 6.00 19.19
CA GLY A 38 1.28 6.07 18.27
C GLY A 38 1.24 5.08 17.10
N GLY A 39 0.29 4.15 17.09
CA GLY A 39 0.00 3.29 15.95
C GLY A 39 -0.85 4.00 14.90
N ILE A 40 -1.14 3.29 13.81
CA ILE A 40 -1.98 3.77 12.71
C ILE A 40 -3.04 2.71 12.44
N GLY A 41 -4.30 3.10 12.50
CA GLY A 41 -5.39 2.26 12.02
C GLY A 41 -5.30 2.13 10.50
N ASP A 42 -5.44 0.94 10.00
CA ASP A 42 -5.31 0.59 8.58
C ASP A 42 -6.56 -0.16 8.13
N VAL A 43 -7.32 0.44 7.23
CA VAL A 43 -8.51 -0.16 6.64
C VAL A 43 -8.29 -0.35 5.15
N VAL A 44 -8.10 -1.60 4.75
CA VAL A 44 -8.04 -1.99 3.33
C VAL A 44 -9.45 -2.31 2.87
N SER A 45 -9.90 -1.69 1.79
CA SER A 45 -11.22 -1.91 1.21
C SER A 45 -11.16 -2.17 -0.29
N TRP A 46 -12.09 -2.94 -0.81
CA TRP A 46 -12.23 -3.18 -2.26
C TRP A 46 -13.66 -3.56 -2.62
N ARG A 47 -14.01 -3.38 -3.88
CA ARG A 47 -15.28 -3.86 -4.42
C ARG A 47 -15.16 -5.30 -4.87
N GLY A 48 -16.05 -6.14 -4.37
CA GLY A 48 -16.33 -7.45 -4.91
C GLY A 48 -17.48 -7.40 -5.93
N ARG A 49 -17.92 -8.58 -6.37
CA ARG A 49 -19.02 -8.69 -7.37
C ARG A 49 -20.35 -8.12 -6.86
N THR A 50 -20.67 -8.29 -5.58
CA THR A 50 -21.98 -7.97 -5.01
C THR A 50 -21.91 -7.03 -3.81
N ARG A 51 -20.73 -6.85 -3.20
CA ARG A 51 -20.56 -6.03 -2.00
C ARG A 51 -19.12 -5.53 -1.88
N SER A 52 -18.94 -4.52 -1.04
CA SER A 52 -17.62 -4.09 -0.59
C SER A 52 -17.09 -5.02 0.51
N HIS A 53 -15.78 -5.16 0.55
CA HIS A 53 -15.04 -5.95 1.54
C HIS A 53 -14.05 -5.06 2.27
N TYR A 54 -13.71 -5.44 3.51
CA TYR A 54 -12.78 -4.71 4.36
C TYR A 54 -11.87 -5.67 5.08
N VAL A 55 -10.64 -5.22 5.31
CA VAL A 55 -9.71 -5.83 6.27
C VAL A 55 -9.18 -4.70 7.13
N VAL A 56 -9.24 -4.87 8.44
CA VAL A 56 -8.81 -3.88 9.41
C VAL A 56 -7.60 -4.37 10.15
N GLY A 57 -6.61 -3.51 10.27
CA GLY A 57 -5.39 -3.78 11.01
C GLY A 57 -4.87 -2.57 11.73
N ILE A 58 -3.76 -2.76 12.42
CA ILE A 58 -2.98 -1.70 13.04
C ILE A 58 -1.56 -1.82 12.54
N ASP A 59 -1.05 -0.71 12.05
CA ASP A 59 0.35 -0.51 11.73
C ASP A 59 1.09 0.07 12.92
N THR A 60 2.22 -0.50 13.25
CA THR A 60 3.17 0.08 14.19
C THR A 60 4.46 0.41 13.46
N PRO A 61 5.11 1.56 13.73
CA PRO A 61 6.39 1.89 13.10
C PRO A 61 7.40 0.76 13.27
N ASP A 62 8.12 0.43 12.20
CA ASP A 62 9.19 -0.57 12.30
C ASP A 62 10.43 0.07 12.95
N PRO A 63 10.95 -0.47 14.06
CA PRO A 63 12.10 0.10 14.74
C PRO A 63 13.41 0.03 13.92
N HIS A 64 13.43 -0.78 12.87
CA HIS A 64 14.60 -0.99 12.01
C HIS A 64 14.49 -0.33 10.63
N ASP A 65 13.32 0.21 10.28
CA ASP A 65 13.08 0.90 9.02
C ASP A 65 12.25 2.17 9.26
N PRO A 66 12.84 3.37 9.21
CA PRO A 66 12.12 4.62 9.44
C PRO A 66 10.98 4.88 8.46
N SER A 67 11.00 4.23 7.28
CA SER A 67 9.94 4.31 6.27
C SER A 67 8.95 3.16 6.36
N GLY A 68 9.11 2.25 7.33
CA GLY A 68 8.44 0.98 7.42
C GLY A 68 7.45 0.84 8.57
N PHE A 69 6.57 -0.11 8.40
CA PHE A 69 5.54 -0.48 9.35
C PHE A 69 5.41 -1.99 9.50
N ARG A 70 4.93 -2.39 10.67
CA ARG A 70 4.52 -3.76 10.98
C ARG A 70 3.01 -3.78 11.13
N TRP A 71 2.35 -4.41 10.19
CA TRP A 71 0.89 -4.58 10.18
C TRP A 71 0.47 -5.81 10.96
N ARG A 72 -0.65 -5.68 11.69
CA ARG A 72 -1.36 -6.77 12.37
C ARG A 72 -2.86 -6.61 12.20
N GLY A 73 -3.53 -7.69 11.78
CA GLY A 73 -5.00 -7.73 11.74
C GLY A 73 -5.61 -7.66 13.14
N VAL A 74 -6.80 -7.10 13.24
CA VAL A 74 -7.56 -6.95 14.51
C VAL A 74 -8.80 -7.81 14.57
N GLU A 75 -9.20 -8.44 13.46
CA GLU A 75 -10.35 -9.33 13.39
C GLU A 75 -9.96 -10.78 13.73
N PRO A 76 -10.88 -11.62 14.23
CA PRO A 76 -10.55 -12.99 14.65
C PRO A 76 -9.80 -13.80 13.59
N LEU A 77 -10.18 -13.69 12.32
CA LEU A 77 -9.55 -14.41 11.21
C LEU A 77 -8.19 -13.82 10.81
N THR A 78 -7.87 -12.60 11.22
CA THR A 78 -6.64 -11.89 10.84
C THR A 78 -5.68 -11.63 12.01
N LEU A 79 -6.08 -11.96 13.24
CA LEU A 79 -5.27 -11.71 14.46
C LEU A 79 -3.85 -12.30 14.38
N LEU A 80 -3.68 -13.42 13.69
CA LEU A 80 -2.38 -14.07 13.50
C LEU A 80 -1.65 -13.59 12.25
N ALA A 81 -2.31 -12.81 11.39
CA ALA A 81 -1.68 -12.28 10.20
C ALA A 81 -0.72 -11.14 10.57
N ARG A 82 0.51 -11.24 10.07
CA ARG A 82 1.58 -10.26 10.24
C ARG A 82 2.18 -9.96 8.89
N SER A 83 2.45 -8.68 8.67
CA SER A 83 3.11 -8.23 7.45
C SER A 83 4.04 -7.07 7.77
N ARG A 84 5.07 -6.89 6.96
CA ARG A 84 5.94 -5.71 6.98
C ARG A 84 5.84 -5.03 5.65
N TRP A 85 5.74 -3.73 5.68
CA TRP A 85 5.70 -2.91 4.49
C TRP A 85 6.37 -1.56 4.72
N SER A 86 6.74 -0.88 3.67
CA SER A 86 7.37 0.44 3.76
C SER A 86 7.05 1.30 2.55
N PHE A 87 7.10 2.61 2.75
CA PHE A 87 7.17 3.55 1.64
C PHE A 87 8.58 3.54 1.04
N VAL A 88 8.66 3.38 -0.27
CA VAL A 88 9.93 3.34 -1.01
C VAL A 88 10.26 4.70 -1.61
N ALA A 89 9.26 5.32 -2.22
CA ALA A 89 9.30 6.64 -2.80
C ALA A 89 7.93 7.29 -2.71
N ALA A 90 7.86 8.59 -2.66
CA ALA A 90 6.61 9.32 -2.68
C ALA A 90 6.81 10.76 -3.13
N ASP A 91 5.75 11.32 -3.70
CA ASP A 91 5.55 12.74 -3.92
C ASP A 91 4.09 13.03 -3.51
N ASP A 92 3.91 13.45 -2.26
CA ASP A 92 2.58 13.68 -1.69
C ASP A 92 1.89 14.91 -2.32
N GLU A 93 2.68 15.90 -2.76
CA GLU A 93 2.15 17.06 -3.49
C GLU A 93 1.62 16.65 -4.87
N ALA A 94 2.35 15.81 -5.58
CA ALA A 94 1.90 15.20 -6.84
C ALA A 94 0.86 14.09 -6.63
N GLY A 95 0.68 13.61 -5.40
CA GLY A 95 -0.36 12.66 -5.02
C GLY A 95 -0.07 11.21 -5.36
N TRP A 96 1.19 10.76 -5.27
CA TRP A 96 1.54 9.35 -5.45
C TRP A 96 2.54 8.86 -4.40
N ALA A 97 2.50 7.55 -4.15
CA ALA A 97 3.50 6.85 -3.36
C ALA A 97 3.72 5.43 -3.91
N LEU A 98 4.91 4.91 -3.65
CA LEU A 98 5.31 3.55 -3.95
C LEU A 98 5.55 2.81 -2.65
N THR A 99 4.85 1.71 -2.45
CA THR A 99 4.98 0.87 -1.25
C THR A 99 5.54 -0.49 -1.60
N ARG A 100 6.32 -1.06 -0.68
CA ARG A 100 6.88 -2.39 -0.79
C ARG A 100 6.41 -3.25 0.38
N PHE A 101 5.99 -4.47 0.06
CA PHE A 101 5.54 -5.48 1.01
C PHE A 101 6.55 -6.62 1.09
N ALA A 102 6.90 -7.01 2.31
CA ALA A 102 7.71 -8.19 2.53
C ALA A 102 6.90 -9.47 2.24
N ARG A 103 7.61 -10.55 1.90
CA ARG A 103 6.99 -11.87 1.75
C ARG A 103 6.36 -12.33 3.07
N THR A 104 5.19 -12.93 2.98
CA THR A 104 4.52 -13.64 4.08
C THR A 104 4.32 -15.11 3.71
N PRO A 105 3.88 -15.98 4.63
CA PRO A 105 3.49 -17.35 4.27
C PRO A 105 2.39 -17.44 3.21
N PHE A 106 1.59 -16.37 3.07
CA PHE A 106 0.40 -16.36 2.22
C PHE A 106 0.55 -15.50 0.95
N THR A 107 1.52 -14.59 0.92
CA THR A 107 1.71 -13.66 -0.20
C THR A 107 3.20 -13.53 -0.55
N PRO A 108 3.54 -13.41 -1.84
CA PRO A 108 4.90 -13.07 -2.25
C PRO A 108 5.26 -11.65 -1.80
N ALA A 109 6.54 -11.30 -1.85
CA ALA A 109 6.96 -9.92 -1.77
C ALA A 109 6.37 -9.14 -2.96
N GLY A 110 5.96 -7.90 -2.72
CA GLY A 110 5.27 -7.12 -3.73
C GLY A 110 5.46 -5.62 -3.61
N VAL A 111 4.93 -4.93 -4.60
CA VAL A 111 4.92 -3.47 -4.72
C VAL A 111 3.53 -3.03 -5.10
N ASP A 112 3.04 -1.98 -4.46
CA ASP A 112 1.83 -1.27 -4.84
C ASP A 112 2.15 0.18 -5.21
N VAL A 113 1.45 0.66 -6.22
CA VAL A 113 1.43 2.08 -6.61
C VAL A 113 0.17 2.71 -6.00
N TYR A 114 0.38 3.63 -5.08
CA TYR A 114 -0.64 4.39 -4.40
C TYR A 114 -0.84 5.75 -5.06
N VAL A 115 -2.07 6.19 -5.15
CA VAL A 115 -2.42 7.55 -5.62
C VAL A 115 -3.49 8.16 -4.70
N ARG A 116 -3.50 9.50 -4.58
CA ARG A 116 -4.50 10.22 -3.78
C ARG A 116 -5.86 10.32 -4.47
N GLU A 117 -5.86 10.30 -5.80
CA GLU A 117 -7.09 10.40 -6.59
C GLU A 117 -7.40 9.06 -7.26
N PRO A 118 -8.65 8.58 -7.25
CA PRO A 118 -9.01 7.30 -7.88
C PRO A 118 -8.79 7.31 -9.40
N HIS A 119 -8.84 8.47 -10.03
CA HIS A 119 -8.57 8.70 -11.46
C HIS A 119 -7.43 9.72 -11.62
N PRO A 120 -6.18 9.34 -11.32
CA PRO A 120 -5.06 10.27 -11.35
C PRO A 120 -4.73 10.72 -12.78
N ALA A 121 -4.14 11.91 -12.90
CA ALA A 121 -3.57 12.34 -14.17
C ALA A 121 -2.51 11.35 -14.66
N ARG A 122 -2.38 11.19 -15.98
CA ARG A 122 -1.46 10.21 -16.60
C ARG A 122 -0.01 10.35 -16.13
N GLY A 123 0.46 11.58 -15.92
CA GLY A 123 1.82 11.85 -15.44
C GLY A 123 2.09 11.35 -14.03
N VAL A 124 1.07 11.29 -13.17
CA VAL A 124 1.19 10.80 -11.78
C VAL A 124 1.57 9.32 -11.74
N LEU A 125 0.87 8.49 -12.51
CA LEU A 125 1.20 7.07 -12.62
C LEU A 125 2.56 6.85 -13.28
N ALA A 126 2.88 7.62 -14.32
CA ALA A 126 4.16 7.53 -14.98
C ALA A 126 5.32 7.84 -14.04
N ALA A 127 5.20 8.86 -13.19
CA ALA A 127 6.20 9.20 -12.18
C ALA A 127 6.41 8.06 -11.16
N ALA A 128 5.34 7.49 -10.63
CA ALA A 128 5.41 6.36 -9.70
C ALA A 128 6.06 5.13 -10.35
N LEU A 129 5.73 4.82 -11.60
CA LEU A 129 6.31 3.70 -12.35
C LEU A 129 7.80 3.93 -12.65
N ALA A 130 8.20 5.16 -12.95
CA ALA A 130 9.61 5.53 -13.12
C ALA A 130 10.40 5.37 -11.81
N ALA A 131 9.83 5.81 -10.69
CA ALA A 131 10.42 5.62 -9.37
C ALA A 131 10.59 4.12 -9.03
N CYS A 132 9.59 3.29 -9.36
CA CYS A 132 9.69 1.83 -9.18
C CYS A 132 10.83 1.20 -9.99
N ALA A 133 11.05 1.66 -11.21
CA ALA A 133 12.13 1.17 -12.06
C ALA A 133 13.51 1.62 -11.59
N ALA A 134 13.60 2.81 -10.99
CA ALA A 134 14.86 3.41 -10.55
C ALA A 134 15.35 2.90 -9.19
N ASP A 135 14.43 2.48 -8.29
CA ASP A 135 14.81 2.04 -6.94
C ASP A 135 15.24 0.56 -6.94
N PRO A 136 16.46 0.23 -6.46
CA PRO A 136 16.96 -1.14 -6.45
C PRO A 136 16.13 -2.11 -5.60
N ARG A 137 15.33 -1.59 -4.66
CA ARG A 137 14.43 -2.42 -3.82
C ARG A 137 13.18 -2.87 -4.57
N THR A 138 12.83 -2.25 -5.69
CA THR A 138 11.58 -2.48 -6.42
C THR A 138 11.75 -2.73 -7.91
N SER A 139 12.88 -2.37 -8.49
CA SER A 139 13.14 -2.48 -9.94
C SER A 139 12.89 -3.89 -10.49
N ALA A 140 13.27 -4.93 -9.74
CA ALA A 140 13.04 -6.33 -10.14
C ALA A 140 11.54 -6.71 -10.19
N LEU A 141 10.68 -5.98 -9.49
CA LEU A 141 9.23 -6.19 -9.48
C LEU A 141 8.49 -5.35 -10.55
N ARG A 142 9.16 -4.34 -11.12
CA ARG A 142 8.57 -3.45 -12.14
C ARG A 142 7.90 -4.21 -13.30
N PRO A 143 8.49 -5.28 -13.90
CA PRO A 143 7.86 -6.04 -14.97
C PRO A 143 6.59 -6.80 -14.55
N ARG A 144 6.38 -7.01 -13.25
CA ARG A 144 5.21 -7.71 -12.71
C ARG A 144 4.05 -6.79 -12.37
N LEU A 145 4.25 -5.46 -12.43
CA LEU A 145 3.19 -4.51 -12.16
C LEU A 145 2.09 -4.61 -13.21
N PHE A 146 0.87 -4.69 -12.73
CA PHE A 146 -0.35 -4.62 -13.53
C PHE A 146 -1.23 -3.48 -13.01
N GLU A 147 -2.13 -3.00 -13.85
CA GLU A 147 -3.10 -1.98 -13.47
C GLU A 147 -4.20 -2.58 -12.59
N VAL A 148 -4.54 -1.88 -11.50
CA VAL A 148 -5.68 -2.19 -10.64
C VAL A 148 -6.82 -1.25 -11.02
N ALA A 149 -7.98 -1.79 -11.36
CA ALA A 149 -9.14 -1.04 -11.79
C ALA A 149 -9.66 -0.12 -10.66
N PRO A 150 -10.13 1.10 -11.01
CA PRO A 150 -10.73 2.04 -10.06
C PRO A 150 -12.08 1.56 -9.52
#